data_7c459d08b5a19e97c6f0406dff54d2e6
#
_entry.id   7c459d08b5a19e97c6f0406dff54d2e6
#
_cell.length_a   1.000
_cell.length_b   1.000
_cell.length_c   1.000
_cell.angle_alpha   90.00
_cell.angle_beta   90.00
_cell.angle_gamma   90.00
#
_symmetry.space_group_name_H-M   'P 1'
#
loop_
_entity.id
_entity.type
_entity.pdbx_description
1 polymer ?
#
loop_
_entity_poly.entity_id
_entity_poly.type
_entity_poly.pdbx_seq_one_letter_code
_entity_poly.pdbx_strand_id
1 'polypeptide(L)'
;GQSHNGVYGLGEWRELIDKKTGEAYQISSPGWAGAYPWINKHDKVYGFFISHVTGSSAKEDGFSSFFGSPVISRTVSEILKGKPLVVKQGRINVGNGSLYEEEAGQGEPIIFVHGHSLDHRMWDEQFSVFAKKYHVIRYDLRGYGISSSQTEDYQFMHVEDLVTLMDSLHIKKAHIVGLSLGGFI
;
A
#
# COMPACT_ATOMS: atom_id res chain seq x y z
N GLY A 1 4.25 -34.35 -5.47
CA GLY A 1 3.24 -33.95 -4.52
C GLY A 1 3.90 -33.26 -3.35
N GLN A 2 3.74 -31.93 -3.25
CA GLN A 2 4.14 -31.24 -2.02
C GLN A 2 3.13 -31.59 -0.94
N SER A 3 3.58 -32.31 0.08
CA SER A 3 2.80 -32.59 1.28
C SER A 3 2.38 -31.25 1.93
N HIS A 4 1.14 -31.15 2.32
CA HIS A 4 0.65 -30.06 3.17
C HIS A 4 1.46 -30.09 4.47
N ASN A 5 2.36 -29.13 4.67
CA ASN A 5 3.17 -29.03 5.88
C ASN A 5 2.40 -28.35 7.03
N GLY A 6 1.08 -28.31 6.96
CA GLY A 6 0.22 -27.69 7.95
C GLY A 6 -0.17 -28.65 9.07
N VAL A 7 -0.24 -28.12 10.28
CA VAL A 7 -0.79 -28.82 11.45
C VAL A 7 -2.22 -28.36 11.64
N TYR A 8 -3.16 -29.33 11.64
CA TYR A 8 -4.57 -29.03 11.92
C TYR A 8 -4.81 -29.02 13.43
N GLY A 9 -5.48 -27.99 13.89
CA GLY A 9 -5.88 -27.88 15.29
C GLY A 9 -6.99 -26.84 15.49
N LEU A 10 -7.92 -27.11 16.39
CA LEU A 10 -9.02 -26.19 16.74
C LEU A 10 -9.85 -25.67 15.54
N GLY A 11 -10.01 -26.49 14.48
CA GLY A 11 -10.77 -26.11 13.30
C GLY A 11 -10.02 -25.27 12.27
N GLU A 12 -8.71 -25.11 12.42
CA GLU A 12 -7.87 -24.37 11.49
C GLU A 12 -6.62 -25.15 11.07
N TRP A 13 -6.13 -24.83 9.87
CA TRP A 13 -4.82 -25.29 9.39
C TRP A 13 -3.76 -24.23 9.64
N ARG A 14 -2.67 -24.62 10.28
CA ARG A 14 -1.50 -23.77 10.51
C ARG A 14 -0.49 -24.05 9.41
N GLU A 15 -0.48 -23.19 8.38
CA GLU A 15 0.24 -23.49 7.14
C GLU A 15 1.69 -23.00 7.13
N LEU A 16 1.91 -21.76 7.55
CA LEU A 16 3.25 -21.19 7.61
C LEU A 16 3.59 -20.91 9.06
N ILE A 17 4.64 -21.55 9.53
CA ILE A 17 5.07 -21.49 10.93
C ILE A 17 6.45 -20.85 10.98
N ASP A 18 6.62 -19.85 11.84
CA ASP A 18 7.92 -19.33 12.17
C ASP A 18 8.72 -20.40 12.90
N LYS A 19 9.85 -20.81 12.32
CA LYS A 19 10.69 -21.89 12.88
C LYS A 19 11.37 -21.52 14.21
N LYS A 20 11.49 -20.21 14.51
CA LYS A 20 12.13 -19.74 15.75
C LYS A 20 11.14 -19.68 16.90
N THR A 21 9.92 -19.17 16.64
CA THR A 21 8.89 -18.96 17.67
C THR A 21 7.89 -20.10 17.76
N GLY A 22 7.74 -20.92 16.71
CA GLY A 22 6.70 -21.93 16.59
C GLY A 22 5.32 -21.35 16.32
N GLU A 23 5.18 -20.05 16.12
CA GLU A 23 3.91 -19.41 15.86
C GLU A 23 3.51 -19.55 14.38
N ALA A 24 2.23 -19.86 14.16
CA ALA A 24 1.67 -19.85 12.81
C ALA A 24 1.37 -18.41 12.38
N TYR A 25 1.97 -17.97 11.29
CA TYR A 25 1.68 -16.67 10.70
C TYR A 25 0.72 -16.75 9.52
N GLN A 26 0.50 -17.94 8.93
CA GLN A 26 -0.59 -18.17 8.00
C GLN A 26 -1.49 -19.28 8.54
N ILE A 27 -2.77 -18.98 8.64
CA ILE A 27 -3.83 -19.91 9.04
C ILE A 27 -4.91 -19.93 7.98
N SER A 28 -5.55 -21.08 7.81
CA SER A 28 -6.63 -21.27 6.84
C SER A 28 -7.67 -22.27 7.35
N SER A 29 -8.80 -22.31 6.69
CA SER A 29 -9.83 -23.32 6.93
C SER A 29 -10.41 -23.82 5.59
N PRO A 30 -9.64 -24.64 4.84
CA PRO A 30 -10.09 -25.10 3.53
C PRO A 30 -11.30 -26.00 3.66
N GLY A 31 -12.37 -25.65 2.93
CA GLY A 31 -13.56 -26.50 2.79
C GLY A 31 -13.41 -27.49 1.64
N TRP A 32 -13.90 -28.70 1.83
CA TRP A 32 -13.89 -29.76 0.82
C TRP A 32 -14.53 -29.33 -0.51
N ALA A 33 -15.56 -28.47 -0.45
CA ALA A 33 -16.28 -27.97 -1.61
C ALA A 33 -15.58 -26.82 -2.36
N GLY A 34 -14.32 -26.50 -2.06
CA GLY A 34 -13.53 -25.52 -2.80
C GLY A 34 -13.47 -24.11 -2.18
N ALA A 35 -13.97 -23.92 -0.97
CA ALA A 35 -13.80 -22.69 -0.22
C ALA A 35 -12.44 -22.70 0.50
N TYR A 36 -11.68 -21.60 0.41
CA TYR A 36 -10.40 -21.46 1.08
C TYR A 36 -10.23 -20.05 1.67
N PRO A 37 -10.74 -19.80 2.86
CA PRO A 37 -10.41 -18.61 3.62
C PRO A 37 -9.01 -18.73 4.22
N TRP A 38 -8.23 -17.63 4.21
CA TRP A 38 -6.94 -17.59 4.89
C TRP A 38 -6.65 -16.22 5.48
N ILE A 39 -5.80 -16.20 6.48
CA ILE A 39 -5.22 -14.99 7.08
C ILE A 39 -3.71 -15.19 7.16
N ASN A 40 -2.94 -14.25 6.63
CA ASN A 40 -1.51 -14.15 6.83
C ASN A 40 -1.22 -12.97 7.75
N LYS A 41 -0.89 -13.26 9.00
CA LYS A 41 -0.65 -12.26 10.04
C LYS A 41 0.63 -11.46 9.82
N HIS A 42 1.64 -12.10 9.26
CA HIS A 42 2.92 -11.45 8.96
C HIS A 42 2.76 -10.39 7.86
N ASP A 43 2.09 -10.74 6.78
CA ASP A 43 1.89 -9.89 5.63
C ASP A 43 0.65 -8.99 5.76
N LYS A 44 -0.14 -9.16 6.85
CA LYS A 44 -1.41 -8.48 7.12
C LYS A 44 -2.41 -8.62 5.97
N VAL A 45 -2.42 -9.77 5.32
CA VAL A 45 -3.29 -10.10 4.19
C VAL A 45 -4.26 -11.17 4.60
N TYR A 46 -5.50 -11.01 4.23
CA TYR A 46 -6.50 -12.05 4.30
C TYR A 46 -7.21 -12.19 2.96
N GLY A 47 -7.78 -13.35 2.71
CA GLY A 47 -8.48 -13.58 1.47
C GLY A 47 -9.43 -14.77 1.56
N PHE A 48 -10.23 -14.85 0.54
CA PHE A 48 -11.18 -15.93 0.37
C PHE A 48 -11.15 -16.36 -1.09
N PHE A 49 -10.76 -17.60 -1.33
CA PHE A 49 -10.78 -18.20 -2.65
C PHE A 49 -11.95 -19.20 -2.74
N ILE A 50 -12.69 -19.14 -3.82
CA ILE A 50 -13.74 -20.13 -4.12
C ILE A 50 -13.41 -20.74 -5.47
N SER A 51 -13.37 -22.08 -5.52
CA SER A 51 -13.34 -22.82 -6.76
C SER A 51 -14.56 -23.76 -6.79
N HIS A 52 -15.15 -23.91 -7.96
CA HIS A 52 -16.17 -24.91 -8.19
C HIS A 52 -15.59 -25.94 -9.16
N VAL A 53 -15.05 -27.02 -8.62
CA VAL A 53 -14.51 -28.14 -9.40
C VAL A 53 -15.26 -29.40 -9.03
N THR A 54 -15.84 -30.07 -10.01
CA THR A 54 -16.44 -31.37 -9.78
C THR A 54 -15.37 -32.43 -9.52
N GLY A 55 -15.69 -33.48 -8.78
CA GLY A 55 -14.72 -34.54 -8.48
C GLY A 55 -14.14 -35.24 -9.73
N SER A 56 -14.88 -35.24 -10.86
CA SER A 56 -14.39 -35.71 -12.16
C SER A 56 -13.37 -34.75 -12.78
N SER A 57 -13.67 -33.45 -12.83
CA SER A 57 -12.76 -32.43 -13.36
C SER A 57 -11.48 -32.31 -12.52
N ALA A 58 -11.56 -32.44 -11.20
CA ALA A 58 -10.37 -32.42 -10.34
C ALA A 58 -9.42 -33.60 -10.62
N LYS A 59 -9.93 -34.74 -11.06
CA LYS A 59 -9.09 -35.87 -11.47
C LYS A 59 -8.42 -35.66 -12.83
N GLU A 60 -9.14 -35.08 -13.78
CA GLU A 60 -8.63 -34.83 -15.14
C GLU A 60 -7.59 -33.72 -15.17
N ASP A 61 -7.85 -32.62 -14.47
CA ASP A 61 -7.02 -31.42 -14.49
C ASP A 61 -5.91 -31.43 -13.41
N GLY A 62 -5.92 -32.42 -12.52
CA GLY A 62 -4.97 -32.49 -11.40
C GLY A 62 -5.09 -31.33 -10.40
N PHE A 63 -6.16 -30.53 -10.50
CA PHE A 63 -6.38 -29.40 -9.63
C PHE A 63 -7.28 -29.78 -8.45
N SER A 64 -6.83 -29.47 -7.27
CA SER A 64 -7.64 -29.53 -6.05
C SER A 64 -7.52 -28.21 -5.30
N SER A 65 -8.65 -27.59 -5.00
CA SER A 65 -8.68 -26.37 -4.18
C SER A 65 -7.98 -26.55 -2.84
N PHE A 66 -8.04 -27.74 -2.27
CA PHE A 66 -7.36 -28.08 -1.02
C PHE A 66 -5.84 -28.01 -1.13
N PHE A 67 -5.26 -28.49 -2.24
CA PHE A 67 -3.81 -28.47 -2.45
C PHE A 67 -3.31 -27.26 -3.23
N GLY A 68 -4.13 -26.69 -4.10
CA GLY A 68 -3.78 -25.55 -4.92
C GLY A 68 -3.89 -24.21 -4.19
N SER A 69 -4.83 -24.09 -3.25
CA SER A 69 -5.13 -22.83 -2.57
C SER A 69 -3.98 -22.25 -1.74
N PRO A 70 -3.12 -23.04 -1.05
CA PRO A 70 -1.92 -22.51 -0.39
C PRO A 70 -0.92 -21.89 -1.36
N VAL A 71 -0.84 -22.38 -2.60
CA VAL A 71 0.00 -21.79 -3.65
C VAL A 71 -0.58 -20.45 -4.07
N ILE A 72 -1.89 -20.38 -4.28
CA ILE A 72 -2.60 -19.14 -4.63
C ILE A 72 -2.43 -18.09 -3.54
N SER A 73 -2.68 -18.43 -2.28
CA SER A 73 -2.54 -17.48 -1.16
C SER A 73 -1.12 -16.94 -1.04
N ARG A 74 -0.10 -17.79 -1.26
CA ARG A 74 1.31 -17.38 -1.29
C ARG A 74 1.59 -16.45 -2.45
N THR A 75 1.15 -16.80 -3.66
CA THR A 75 1.34 -15.96 -4.86
C THR A 75 0.67 -14.60 -4.69
N VAL A 76 -0.54 -14.55 -4.15
CA VAL A 76 -1.23 -13.29 -3.81
C VAL A 76 -0.41 -12.47 -2.81
N SER A 77 0.07 -13.10 -1.73
CA SER A 77 0.92 -12.43 -0.75
C SER A 77 2.22 -11.89 -1.38
N GLU A 78 2.87 -12.65 -2.25
CA GLU A 78 4.07 -12.21 -2.95
C GLU A 78 3.81 -11.06 -3.93
N ILE A 79 2.67 -11.09 -4.63
CA ILE A 79 2.24 -9.99 -5.52
C ILE A 79 1.96 -8.73 -4.71
N LEU A 80 1.29 -8.86 -3.57
CA LEU A 80 0.93 -7.73 -2.71
C LEU A 80 2.13 -7.14 -1.96
N LYS A 81 3.10 -7.98 -1.59
CA LYS A 81 4.34 -7.50 -0.94
C LYS A 81 5.10 -6.54 -1.83
N GLY A 82 5.13 -6.76 -3.17
CA GLY A 82 5.90 -5.95 -4.10
C GLY A 82 7.37 -5.78 -3.66
N LYS A 83 8.18 -5.09 -4.43
CA LYS A 83 9.44 -4.56 -3.90
C LYS A 83 9.08 -3.49 -2.86
N PRO A 84 9.78 -3.43 -1.70
CA PRO A 84 9.58 -2.36 -0.74
C PRO A 84 9.61 -1.02 -1.47
N LEU A 85 8.57 -0.20 -1.25
CA LEU A 85 8.52 1.13 -1.84
C LEU A 85 9.67 1.95 -1.25
N VAL A 86 10.59 2.38 -2.10
CA VAL A 86 11.64 3.31 -1.68
C VAL A 86 11.03 4.71 -1.67
N VAL A 87 10.82 5.23 -0.47
CA VAL A 87 10.32 6.58 -0.24
C VAL A 87 11.51 7.49 0.06
N LYS A 88 11.66 8.55 -0.71
CA LYS A 88 12.55 9.65 -0.38
C LYS A 88 11.74 10.67 0.42
N GLN A 89 12.37 11.28 1.39
CA GLN A 89 11.78 12.32 2.23
C GLN A 89 12.66 13.56 2.16
N GLY A 90 12.04 14.71 2.09
CA GLY A 90 12.76 15.97 1.98
C GLY A 90 12.06 17.14 2.65
N ARG A 91 12.74 18.27 2.58
CA ARG A 91 12.20 19.58 2.95
C ARG A 91 12.53 20.58 1.86
N ILE A 92 11.49 21.23 1.37
CA ILE A 92 11.59 22.29 0.36
C ILE A 92 11.50 23.64 1.05
N ASN A 93 12.47 24.50 0.82
CA ASN A 93 12.45 25.86 1.34
C ASN A 93 11.45 26.72 0.51
N VAL A 94 10.52 27.36 1.19
CA VAL A 94 9.48 28.22 0.61
C VAL A 94 9.55 29.65 1.18
N GLY A 95 10.74 30.22 1.14
CA GLY A 95 11.02 31.53 1.70
C GLY A 95 11.23 31.50 3.21
N ASN A 96 10.29 31.99 3.99
CA ASN A 96 10.40 32.01 5.46
C ASN A 96 9.95 30.70 6.15
N GLY A 97 9.85 29.60 5.40
CA GLY A 97 9.45 28.30 5.93
C GLY A 97 9.90 27.16 5.06
N SER A 98 9.47 25.95 5.40
CA SER A 98 9.74 24.74 4.65
C SER A 98 8.53 23.84 4.59
N LEU A 99 8.34 23.17 3.45
CA LEU A 99 7.38 22.09 3.27
C LEU A 99 8.08 20.75 3.50
N TYR A 100 7.44 19.86 4.23
CA TYR A 100 7.83 18.46 4.24
C TYR A 100 7.22 17.77 3.03
N GLU A 101 8.00 16.94 2.35
CA GLU A 101 7.53 16.16 1.21
C GLU A 101 8.06 14.73 1.23
N GLU A 102 7.35 13.86 0.53
CA GLU A 102 7.74 12.49 0.24
C GLU A 102 7.58 12.19 -1.24
N GLU A 103 8.59 11.51 -1.81
CA GLU A 103 8.60 11.06 -3.19
C GLU A 103 8.75 9.55 -3.28
N ALA A 104 8.08 8.93 -4.23
CA ALA A 104 8.28 7.53 -4.56
C ALA A 104 7.92 7.22 -6.02
N GLY A 105 8.42 6.08 -6.52
CA GLY A 105 8.14 5.63 -7.87
C GLY A 105 8.91 6.38 -8.96
N GLN A 106 8.52 6.15 -10.20
CA GLN A 106 9.11 6.77 -11.39
C GLN A 106 8.04 6.88 -12.49
N GLY A 107 8.18 7.85 -13.39
CA GLY A 107 7.24 8.06 -14.49
C GLY A 107 6.67 9.48 -14.49
N GLU A 108 5.45 9.65 -14.99
CA GLU A 108 4.76 10.93 -14.99
C GLU A 108 4.47 11.39 -13.55
N PRO A 109 4.73 12.68 -13.22
CA PRO A 109 4.53 13.19 -11.87
C PRO A 109 3.05 13.30 -11.50
N ILE A 110 2.72 12.83 -10.28
CA ILE A 110 1.44 13.05 -9.60
C ILE A 110 1.73 13.69 -8.25
N ILE A 111 1.08 14.80 -7.95
CA ILE A 111 1.20 15.49 -6.67
C ILE A 111 -0.12 15.38 -5.91
N PHE A 112 -0.07 14.84 -4.71
CA PHE A 112 -1.19 14.71 -3.80
C PHE A 112 -1.21 15.87 -2.81
N VAL A 113 -2.32 16.61 -2.75
CA VAL A 113 -2.53 17.77 -1.88
C VAL A 113 -3.65 17.47 -0.89
N HIS A 114 -3.33 17.46 0.39
CA HIS A 114 -4.28 17.11 1.44
C HIS A 114 -5.32 18.20 1.73
N GLY A 115 -6.37 17.85 2.46
CA GLY A 115 -7.41 18.76 2.89
C GLY A 115 -7.08 19.48 4.20
N HIS A 116 -7.95 20.44 4.57
CA HIS A 116 -7.86 21.15 5.84
C HIS A 116 -7.86 20.17 7.03
N SER A 117 -7.08 20.46 8.06
CA SER A 117 -6.90 19.65 9.27
C SER A 117 -6.36 18.23 9.06
N LEU A 118 -5.79 17.97 7.88
CA LEU A 118 -5.15 16.71 7.52
C LEU A 118 -3.66 16.94 7.23
N ASP A 119 -2.95 15.89 6.85
CA ASP A 119 -1.55 15.92 6.43
C ASP A 119 -1.30 14.88 5.32
N HIS A 120 -0.04 14.76 4.85
CA HIS A 120 0.35 13.86 3.78
C HIS A 120 -0.09 12.40 4.00
N ARG A 121 -0.22 11.94 5.25
CA ARG A 121 -0.56 10.55 5.60
C ARG A 121 -1.97 10.14 5.17
N MET A 122 -2.86 11.09 4.92
CA MET A 122 -4.17 10.77 4.36
C MET A 122 -4.09 10.04 3.02
N TRP A 123 -2.96 10.18 2.31
CA TRP A 123 -2.70 9.59 1.01
C TRP A 123 -1.91 8.27 1.05
N ASP A 124 -1.68 7.66 2.23
CA ASP A 124 -0.84 6.45 2.39
C ASP A 124 -1.22 5.33 1.42
N GLU A 125 -2.51 5.05 1.29
CA GLU A 125 -3.04 4.01 0.41
C GLU A 125 -2.79 4.34 -1.06
N GLN A 126 -3.15 5.55 -1.49
CA GLN A 126 -3.01 6.00 -2.87
C GLN A 126 -1.54 6.12 -3.26
N PHE A 127 -0.72 6.71 -2.39
CA PHE A 127 0.70 6.91 -2.59
C PHE A 127 1.41 5.60 -2.96
N SER A 128 1.18 4.54 -2.18
CA SER A 128 1.79 3.23 -2.41
C SER A 128 1.32 2.55 -3.69
N VAL A 129 0.06 2.73 -4.07
CA VAL A 129 -0.51 2.14 -5.29
C VAL A 129 -0.01 2.87 -6.54
N PHE A 130 -0.06 4.20 -6.53
CA PHE A 130 0.32 5.00 -7.69
C PHE A 130 1.83 4.98 -7.94
N ALA A 131 2.66 4.86 -6.89
CA ALA A 131 4.12 4.76 -7.03
C ALA A 131 4.60 3.54 -7.85
N LYS A 132 3.73 2.59 -8.13
CA LYS A 132 4.04 1.46 -9.02
C LYS A 132 4.20 1.85 -10.49
N LYS A 133 3.64 3.00 -10.90
CA LYS A 133 3.60 3.46 -12.31
C LYS A 133 3.96 4.92 -12.51
N TYR A 134 3.90 5.74 -11.47
CA TYR A 134 4.07 7.17 -11.51
C TYR A 134 5.17 7.62 -10.56
N HIS A 135 5.75 8.77 -10.81
CA HIS A 135 6.52 9.51 -9.83
C HIS A 135 5.51 10.24 -8.94
N VAL A 136 5.28 9.74 -7.74
CA VAL A 136 4.29 10.32 -6.82
C VAL A 136 4.97 11.18 -5.78
N ILE A 137 4.38 12.33 -5.54
CA ILE A 137 4.79 13.30 -4.54
C ILE A 137 3.59 13.56 -3.64
N ARG A 138 3.82 13.64 -2.34
CA ARG A 138 2.88 14.14 -1.36
C ARG A 138 3.60 15.04 -0.38
N TYR A 139 2.93 16.05 0.12
CA TYR A 139 3.56 17.01 1.00
C TYR A 139 2.57 17.56 2.02
N ASP A 140 3.08 18.11 3.10
CA ASP A 140 2.29 18.85 4.06
C ASP A 140 2.21 20.31 3.65
N LEU A 141 1.00 20.84 3.54
CA LEU A 141 0.78 22.26 3.35
C LEU A 141 1.40 23.05 4.50
N ARG A 142 1.82 24.28 4.24
CA ARG A 142 2.31 25.19 5.29
C ARG A 142 1.25 25.37 6.38
N GLY A 143 1.65 25.23 7.63
CA GLY A 143 0.76 25.24 8.80
C GLY A 143 0.13 23.88 9.14
N TYR A 144 0.48 22.82 8.42
CA TYR A 144 -0.03 21.47 8.63
C TYR A 144 1.09 20.44 8.78
N GLY A 145 0.76 19.32 9.40
CA GLY A 145 1.66 18.18 9.56
C GLY A 145 2.98 18.57 10.19
N ILE A 146 4.09 18.25 9.51
CA ILE A 146 5.44 18.60 9.93
C ILE A 146 6.11 19.67 9.06
N SER A 147 5.34 20.33 8.19
CA SER A 147 5.75 21.56 7.52
C SER A 147 5.84 22.74 8.51
N SER A 148 6.51 23.82 8.12
CA SER A 148 6.61 25.01 8.95
C SER A 148 5.23 25.58 9.30
N SER A 149 5.08 26.06 10.52
CA SER A 149 3.89 26.82 10.95
C SER A 149 3.81 28.14 10.23
N GLN A 150 2.61 28.70 10.18
CA GLN A 150 2.41 30.10 9.80
C GLN A 150 3.03 31.02 10.84
N THR A 151 3.68 32.08 10.38
CA THR A 151 4.02 33.23 11.25
C THR A 151 3.02 34.35 10.97
N GLU A 152 2.57 35.04 11.99
CA GLU A 152 1.53 36.08 11.89
C GLU A 152 1.90 37.23 10.94
N ASP A 153 3.20 37.45 10.78
CA ASP A 153 3.74 38.57 9.99
C ASP A 153 3.99 38.28 8.50
N TYR A 154 3.69 37.08 8.03
CA TYR A 154 3.97 36.69 6.65
C TYR A 154 2.76 36.16 5.91
N GLN A 155 2.36 36.90 4.88
CA GLN A 155 1.33 36.42 3.94
C GLN A 155 1.97 35.47 2.91
N PHE A 156 1.35 34.33 2.68
CA PHE A 156 1.75 33.37 1.66
C PHE A 156 0.50 32.79 0.97
N MET A 157 0.69 32.22 -0.19
CA MET A 157 -0.35 31.47 -0.88
C MET A 157 0.11 30.02 -1.07
N HIS A 158 -0.75 29.08 -0.74
CA HIS A 158 -0.46 27.65 -0.94
C HIS A 158 -0.13 27.29 -2.39
N VAL A 159 -0.71 28.02 -3.36
CA VAL A 159 -0.39 27.82 -4.78
C VAL A 159 1.06 28.21 -5.10
N GLU A 160 1.60 29.27 -4.49
CA GLU A 160 3.01 29.66 -4.65
C GLU A 160 3.94 28.63 -4.00
N ASP A 161 3.55 28.08 -2.86
CA ASP A 161 4.27 27.00 -2.21
C ASP A 161 4.30 25.74 -3.10
N LEU A 162 3.17 25.40 -3.75
CA LEU A 162 3.10 24.29 -4.69
C LEU A 162 3.99 24.51 -5.92
N VAL A 163 4.00 25.71 -6.49
CA VAL A 163 4.89 26.04 -7.61
C VAL A 163 6.36 25.91 -7.17
N THR A 164 6.71 26.43 -5.98
CA THR A 164 8.06 26.31 -5.43
C THR A 164 8.47 24.86 -5.19
N LEU A 165 7.55 24.02 -4.70
CA LEU A 165 7.74 22.58 -4.58
C LEU A 165 8.07 21.95 -5.95
N MET A 166 7.26 22.24 -6.96
CA MET A 166 7.46 21.73 -8.32
C MET A 166 8.81 22.16 -8.90
N ASP A 167 9.16 23.44 -8.76
CA ASP A 167 10.45 24.00 -9.26
C ASP A 167 11.64 23.32 -8.55
N SER A 168 11.56 23.14 -7.23
CA SER A 168 12.62 22.51 -6.44
C SER A 168 12.84 21.04 -6.82
N LEU A 169 11.77 20.34 -7.20
CA LEU A 169 11.81 18.96 -7.68
C LEU A 169 12.02 18.84 -9.20
N HIS A 170 12.25 19.98 -9.89
CA HIS A 170 12.41 20.05 -11.35
C HIS A 170 11.23 19.51 -12.15
N ILE A 171 10.02 19.65 -11.62
CA ILE A 171 8.76 19.18 -12.21
C ILE A 171 8.11 20.34 -12.98
N LYS A 172 8.10 20.26 -14.30
CA LYS A 172 7.48 21.27 -15.16
C LYS A 172 5.98 21.07 -15.36
N LYS A 173 5.50 19.85 -15.20
CA LYS A 173 4.10 19.46 -15.39
C LYS A 173 3.79 18.26 -14.51
N ALA A 174 2.67 18.27 -13.81
CA ALA A 174 2.20 17.17 -12.99
C ALA A 174 0.68 17.02 -13.06
N HIS A 175 0.18 15.84 -12.75
CA HIS A 175 -1.20 15.66 -12.36
C HIS A 175 -1.35 16.10 -10.91
N ILE A 176 -2.34 16.93 -10.61
CA ILE A 176 -2.63 17.37 -9.24
C ILE A 176 -3.89 16.66 -8.77
N VAL A 177 -3.80 16.05 -7.59
CA VAL A 177 -4.92 15.39 -6.92
C VAL A 177 -5.09 16.05 -5.56
N GLY A 178 -6.12 16.84 -5.41
CA GLY A 178 -6.40 17.59 -4.19
C GLY A 178 -7.73 17.21 -3.54
N LEU A 179 -7.75 17.17 -2.22
CA LEU A 179 -8.99 17.01 -1.45
C LEU A 179 -9.36 18.33 -0.78
N SER A 180 -10.63 18.77 -0.92
CA SER A 180 -11.16 19.96 -0.23
C SER A 180 -10.24 21.17 -0.41
N LEU A 181 -9.58 21.68 0.64
CA LEU A 181 -8.60 22.76 0.56
C LEU A 181 -7.57 22.50 -0.55
N GLY A 182 -7.01 21.31 -0.63
CA GLY A 182 -6.06 20.93 -1.68
C GLY A 182 -6.65 20.96 -3.10
N GLY A 183 -7.97 20.91 -3.25
CA GLY A 183 -8.66 21.07 -4.53
C GLY A 183 -8.92 22.53 -4.93
N PHE A 184 -8.68 23.49 -4.01
CA PHE A 184 -8.78 24.93 -4.28
C PHE A 184 -7.42 25.57 -4.61
N ILE A 185 -6.33 24.85 -4.36
CA ILE A 185 -4.96 25.28 -4.66
C ILE A 185 -4.64 25.03 -6.14
#